data_2ca0bb7e45d18fba603b3e3776dd542b
#
_entry.id   2ca0bb7e45d18fba603b3e3776dd542b
#
_cell.length_a   1.000
_cell.length_b   1.000
_cell.length_c   1.000
_cell.angle_alpha   90.00
_cell.angle_beta   90.00
_cell.angle_gamma   90.00
#
_symmetry.space_group_name_H-M   'P 1'
#
loop_
_entity.id
_entity.type
_entity.pdbx_description
1 polymer ?
#
loop_
_entity_poly.entity_id
_entity_poly.type
_entity_poly.pdbx_seq_one_letter_code
_entity_poly.pdbx_strand_id
1 'polypeptide(L)'
;KQHVDPSMDFAENFSHMLGYGDKEGLTDYLRLYLSVHGDHEGGNVSAHTCHLVGSALSDPYLAYAASLNGLAGPLHGLANQEVLNWILEVQRDVGDTPTDQQITDALWATLKSGRVVPGYGHAVLRQPDPRFTALYGFCDKRAELQSSPTVKLVQRISQLAPPVLKEHGKTKNPFPNVDAASGCLLYTSDAADER
;
A
#
# COMPACT_ATOMS: atom_id res chain seq x y z
N LYS A 1 -13.02 25.88 -0.58
CA LYS A 1 -13.73 24.59 -0.69
C LYS A 1 -13.74 24.21 -2.15
N GLN A 2 -13.09 23.11 -2.47
CA GLN A 2 -13.20 22.55 -3.81
C GLN A 2 -14.56 21.87 -3.93
N HIS A 3 -15.21 22.05 -5.07
CA HIS A 3 -16.53 21.47 -5.34
C HIS A 3 -16.33 20.26 -6.25
N VAL A 4 -17.20 19.26 -6.09
CA VAL A 4 -17.29 18.12 -7.00
C VAL A 4 -17.69 18.61 -8.38
N ASP A 5 -16.94 18.23 -9.40
CA ASP A 5 -17.26 18.50 -10.80
C ASP A 5 -17.97 17.25 -11.39
N PRO A 6 -19.24 17.37 -11.80
CA PRO A 6 -20.00 16.25 -12.34
C PRO A 6 -19.52 15.77 -13.72
N SER A 7 -18.64 16.52 -14.38
CA SER A 7 -18.00 16.07 -15.65
C SER A 7 -16.79 15.16 -15.43
N MET A 8 -16.25 15.11 -14.21
CA MET A 8 -15.11 14.29 -13.81
C MET A 8 -15.58 12.98 -13.21
N ASP A 9 -14.79 11.92 -13.40
CA ASP A 9 -15.01 10.67 -12.68
C ASP A 9 -14.63 10.78 -11.18
N PHE A 10 -14.87 9.71 -10.41
CA PHE A 10 -14.62 9.70 -8.97
C PHE A 10 -13.14 9.92 -8.62
N ALA A 11 -12.22 9.30 -9.36
CA ALA A 11 -10.79 9.42 -9.12
C ALA A 11 -10.25 10.79 -9.51
N GLU A 12 -10.76 11.38 -10.60
CA GLU A 12 -10.45 12.75 -11.01
C GLU A 12 -10.90 13.76 -9.95
N ASN A 13 -12.13 13.65 -9.50
CA ASN A 13 -12.63 14.51 -8.42
C ASN A 13 -11.79 14.34 -7.15
N PHE A 14 -11.43 13.11 -6.80
CA PHE A 14 -10.62 12.83 -5.62
C PHE A 14 -9.22 13.44 -5.76
N SER A 15 -8.54 13.25 -6.90
CA SER A 15 -7.25 13.87 -7.21
C SER A 15 -7.33 15.40 -7.16
N HIS A 16 -8.39 15.99 -7.77
CA HIS A 16 -8.62 17.42 -7.76
C HIS A 16 -8.83 17.96 -6.34
N MET A 17 -9.61 17.27 -5.51
CA MET A 17 -9.88 17.67 -4.13
C MET A 17 -8.63 17.58 -3.24
N LEU A 18 -7.68 16.71 -3.55
CA LEU A 18 -6.37 16.63 -2.92
C LEU A 18 -5.38 17.69 -3.43
N GLY A 19 -5.74 18.46 -4.46
CA GLY A 19 -4.87 19.49 -5.04
C GLY A 19 -3.95 18.99 -6.17
N TYR A 20 -4.16 17.79 -6.68
CA TYR A 20 -3.33 17.15 -7.72
C TYR A 20 -4.05 17.00 -9.06
N GLY A 21 -5.07 17.82 -9.33
CA GLY A 21 -5.94 17.67 -10.50
C GLY A 21 -5.26 17.76 -11.87
N ASP A 22 -4.07 18.33 -11.93
CA ASP A 22 -3.24 18.44 -13.15
C ASP A 22 -2.21 17.31 -13.31
N LYS A 23 -2.14 16.38 -12.33
CA LYS A 23 -1.23 15.23 -12.35
C LYS A 23 -1.93 13.99 -12.93
N GLU A 24 -1.97 13.87 -14.25
CA GLU A 24 -2.63 12.77 -14.96
C GLU A 24 -2.16 11.38 -14.50
N GLY A 25 -0.86 11.20 -14.32
CA GLY A 25 -0.27 9.94 -13.86
C GLY A 25 -0.77 9.52 -12.48
N LEU A 26 -0.96 10.49 -11.55
CA LEU A 26 -1.53 10.23 -10.23
C LEU A 26 -3.02 9.89 -10.32
N THR A 27 -3.77 10.60 -11.16
CA THR A 27 -5.20 10.33 -11.35
C THR A 27 -5.44 8.91 -11.89
N ASP A 28 -4.64 8.46 -12.85
CA ASP A 28 -4.71 7.08 -13.35
C ASP A 28 -4.34 6.05 -12.28
N TYR A 29 -3.34 6.35 -11.47
CA TYR A 29 -2.99 5.51 -10.33
C TYR A 29 -4.16 5.43 -9.33
N LEU A 30 -4.78 6.56 -9.01
CA LEU A 30 -5.95 6.60 -8.11
C LEU A 30 -7.14 5.83 -8.69
N ARG A 31 -7.38 5.87 -9.99
CA ARG A 31 -8.42 5.04 -10.65
C ARG A 31 -8.18 3.56 -10.38
N LEU A 32 -6.95 3.09 -10.59
CA LEU A 32 -6.58 1.71 -10.30
C LEU A 32 -6.67 1.41 -8.79
N TYR A 33 -6.06 2.26 -7.96
CA TYR A 33 -6.01 2.08 -6.52
C TYR A 33 -7.41 1.96 -5.91
N LEU A 34 -8.29 2.91 -6.21
CA LEU A 34 -9.67 2.92 -5.71
C LEU A 34 -10.47 1.73 -6.24
N SER A 35 -10.24 1.31 -7.50
CA SER A 35 -10.92 0.15 -8.09
C SER A 35 -10.53 -1.15 -7.39
N VAL A 36 -9.24 -1.40 -7.13
CA VAL A 36 -8.79 -2.64 -6.47
C VAL A 36 -9.07 -2.68 -4.97
N HIS A 37 -9.40 -1.54 -4.36
CA HIS A 37 -9.81 -1.45 -2.95
C HIS A 37 -11.32 -1.27 -2.76
N GLY A 38 -12.09 -1.16 -3.83
CA GLY A 38 -13.54 -0.92 -3.78
C GLY A 38 -14.33 -2.09 -3.19
N ASP A 39 -13.79 -3.30 -3.31
CA ASP A 39 -14.39 -4.51 -2.71
C ASP A 39 -13.28 -5.45 -2.23
N HIS A 40 -13.26 -5.72 -0.94
CA HIS A 40 -12.34 -6.67 -0.30
C HIS A 40 -13.03 -7.34 0.89
N GLU A 41 -14.13 -8.06 0.64
CA GLU A 41 -15.02 -8.67 1.64
C GLU A 41 -15.42 -7.75 2.82
N GLY A 42 -16.52 -8.04 3.47
CA GLY A 42 -17.02 -7.24 4.59
C GLY A 42 -16.40 -7.56 5.95
N GLY A 43 -15.46 -8.51 6.03
CA GLY A 43 -14.95 -9.04 7.29
C GLY A 43 -13.76 -8.25 7.88
N ASN A 44 -13.14 -7.35 7.13
CA ASN A 44 -12.08 -6.50 7.68
C ASN A 44 -12.64 -5.46 8.66
N VAL A 45 -11.78 -4.94 9.57
CA VAL A 45 -12.20 -4.09 10.68
C VAL A 45 -12.99 -2.87 10.24
N SER A 46 -12.52 -2.14 9.21
CA SER A 46 -13.18 -0.91 8.78
C SER A 46 -14.54 -1.19 8.12
N ALA A 47 -14.62 -2.14 7.19
CA ALA A 47 -15.88 -2.49 6.54
C ALA A 47 -16.88 -3.08 7.54
N HIS A 48 -16.44 -3.97 8.42
CA HIS A 48 -17.30 -4.58 9.44
C HIS A 48 -17.84 -3.52 10.42
N THR A 49 -17.00 -2.57 10.85
CA THR A 49 -17.43 -1.46 11.70
C THR A 49 -18.46 -0.57 11.00
N CYS A 50 -18.23 -0.27 9.70
CA CYS A 50 -19.18 0.51 8.91
C CYS A 50 -20.55 -0.18 8.86
N HIS A 51 -20.58 -1.48 8.57
CA HIS A 51 -21.81 -2.27 8.54
C HIS A 51 -22.48 -2.32 9.91
N LEU A 52 -21.70 -2.52 10.98
CA LEU A 52 -22.23 -2.61 12.34
C LEU A 52 -22.92 -1.31 12.76
N VAL A 53 -22.25 -0.17 12.58
CA VAL A 53 -22.82 1.14 12.95
C VAL A 53 -23.99 1.49 12.03
N GLY A 54 -23.88 1.24 10.72
CA GLY A 54 -24.95 1.47 9.76
C GLY A 54 -26.20 0.60 10.03
N SER A 55 -26.03 -0.61 10.56
CA SER A 55 -27.17 -1.49 10.90
C SER A 55 -28.06 -0.93 12.01
N ALA A 56 -27.53 -0.02 12.82
CA ALA A 56 -28.31 0.73 13.83
C ALA A 56 -29.02 1.95 13.25
N LEU A 57 -29.05 2.11 11.92
CA LEU A 57 -29.61 3.26 11.19
C LEU A 57 -28.92 4.60 11.53
N SER A 58 -27.66 4.56 11.93
CA SER A 58 -26.83 5.76 12.01
C SER A 58 -26.65 6.37 10.60
N ASP A 59 -26.47 7.69 10.55
CA ASP A 59 -26.23 8.34 9.28
C ASP A 59 -24.88 7.91 8.64
N PRO A 60 -24.72 8.07 7.31
CA PRO A 60 -23.52 7.64 6.60
C PRO A 60 -22.20 8.26 7.11
N TYR A 61 -22.25 9.52 7.59
CA TYR A 61 -21.05 10.19 8.09
C TYR A 61 -20.56 9.57 9.40
N LEU A 62 -21.47 9.24 10.32
CA LEU A 62 -21.14 8.58 11.57
C LEU A 62 -20.64 7.14 11.32
N ALA A 63 -21.29 6.40 10.43
CA ALA A 63 -20.87 5.06 10.06
C ALA A 63 -19.46 5.07 9.43
N TYR A 64 -19.20 6.01 8.53
CA TYR A 64 -17.91 6.17 7.89
C TYR A 64 -16.82 6.65 8.87
N ALA A 65 -17.13 7.59 9.76
CA ALA A 65 -16.21 8.03 10.80
C ALA A 65 -15.78 6.88 11.72
N ALA A 66 -16.72 6.04 12.14
CA ALA A 66 -16.42 4.83 12.91
C ALA A 66 -15.52 3.86 12.14
N SER A 67 -15.77 3.69 10.84
CA SER A 67 -14.95 2.89 9.93
C SER A 67 -13.51 3.40 9.85
N LEU A 68 -13.31 4.72 9.71
CA LEU A 68 -11.98 5.35 9.68
C LEU A 68 -11.20 5.13 10.98
N ASN A 69 -11.85 5.14 12.13
CA ASN A 69 -11.20 4.81 13.41
C ASN A 69 -10.65 3.38 13.43
N GLY A 70 -11.38 2.43 12.85
CA GLY A 70 -10.90 1.06 12.69
C GLY A 70 -9.75 0.97 11.65
N LEU A 71 -9.86 1.73 10.56
CA LEU A 71 -8.85 1.77 9.50
C LEU A 71 -7.50 2.31 10.00
N ALA A 72 -7.50 3.23 10.96
CA ALA A 72 -6.29 3.84 11.51
C ALA A 72 -5.44 2.89 12.38
N GLY A 73 -5.88 1.66 12.59
CA GLY A 73 -5.14 0.68 13.38
C GLY A 73 -3.88 0.15 12.67
N PRO A 74 -2.77 -0.12 13.41
CA PRO A 74 -1.50 -0.58 12.83
C PRO A 74 -1.59 -1.98 12.19
N LEU A 75 -2.59 -2.78 12.55
CA LEU A 75 -2.85 -4.09 11.92
C LEU A 75 -3.86 -3.99 10.76
N HIS A 76 -4.17 -2.79 10.30
CA HIS A 76 -5.10 -2.55 9.20
C HIS A 76 -4.57 -1.45 8.28
N GLY A 77 -5.26 -0.34 8.06
CA GLY A 77 -4.86 0.68 7.09
C GLY A 77 -3.52 1.36 7.39
N LEU A 78 -3.13 1.51 8.65
CA LEU A 78 -1.82 2.05 9.02
C LEU A 78 -0.66 1.12 8.58
N ALA A 79 -0.91 -0.15 8.30
CA ALA A 79 0.11 -1.07 7.80
C ALA A 79 0.79 -0.57 6.52
N ASN A 80 0.06 0.15 5.68
CA ASN A 80 0.58 0.79 4.48
C ASN A 80 1.70 1.80 4.79
N GLN A 81 1.49 2.65 5.80
CA GLN A 81 2.50 3.61 6.28
C GLN A 81 3.71 2.91 6.90
N GLU A 82 3.49 1.84 7.64
CA GLU A 82 4.57 1.04 8.24
C GLU A 82 5.48 0.44 7.15
N VAL A 83 4.89 -0.03 6.04
CA VAL A 83 5.65 -0.50 4.88
C VAL A 83 6.51 0.62 4.31
N LEU A 84 5.93 1.79 4.05
CA LEU A 84 6.65 2.93 3.49
C LEU A 84 7.83 3.33 4.40
N ASN A 85 7.58 3.49 5.69
CA ASN A 85 8.62 3.84 6.66
C ASN A 85 9.77 2.82 6.65
N TRP A 86 9.45 1.54 6.62
CA TRP A 86 10.45 0.48 6.57
C TRP A 86 11.24 0.47 5.25
N ILE A 87 10.59 0.70 4.10
CA ILE A 87 11.25 0.81 2.80
C ILE A 87 12.23 1.98 2.80
N LEU A 88 11.81 3.15 3.32
CA LEU A 88 12.68 4.33 3.41
C LEU A 88 13.85 4.12 4.39
N GLU A 89 13.61 3.41 5.50
CA GLU A 89 14.67 2.97 6.43
C GLU A 89 15.70 2.10 5.68
N VAL A 90 15.26 1.07 4.99
CA VAL A 90 16.13 0.18 4.20
C VAL A 90 16.87 0.98 3.12
N GLN A 91 16.18 1.81 2.35
CA GLN A 91 16.82 2.61 1.29
C GLN A 91 17.91 3.53 1.84
N ARG A 92 17.67 4.17 2.99
CA ARG A 92 18.69 5.00 3.66
C ARG A 92 19.93 4.18 4.04
N ASP A 93 19.73 2.94 4.49
CA ASP A 93 20.83 2.10 4.99
C ASP A 93 21.63 1.43 3.86
N VAL A 94 20.97 1.06 2.74
CA VAL A 94 21.61 0.35 1.63
C VAL A 94 21.90 1.24 0.39
N GLY A 95 21.33 2.47 0.36
CA GLY A 95 21.44 3.40 -0.76
C GLY A 95 20.46 3.14 -1.90
N ASP A 96 20.56 3.93 -2.97
CA ASP A 96 19.62 3.95 -4.10
C ASP A 96 19.83 2.80 -5.10
N THR A 97 20.99 2.17 -5.09
CA THR A 97 21.36 1.07 -6.01
C THR A 97 21.95 -0.12 -5.26
N PRO A 98 21.18 -0.73 -4.32
CA PRO A 98 21.71 -1.81 -3.51
C PRO A 98 21.91 -3.08 -4.32
N THR A 99 22.88 -3.89 -3.89
CA THR A 99 23.02 -5.26 -4.35
C THR A 99 21.96 -6.17 -3.72
N ASP A 100 21.69 -7.31 -4.33
CA ASP A 100 20.80 -8.33 -3.78
C ASP A 100 21.22 -8.81 -2.39
N GLN A 101 22.53 -8.90 -2.15
CA GLN A 101 23.07 -9.29 -0.85
C GLN A 101 22.73 -8.26 0.23
N GLN A 102 22.89 -6.96 -0.06
CA GLN A 102 22.56 -5.91 0.88
C GLN A 102 21.07 -5.90 1.25
N ILE A 103 20.19 -6.11 0.26
CA ILE A 103 18.74 -6.23 0.50
C ILE A 103 18.45 -7.47 1.34
N THR A 104 19.05 -8.60 1.02
CA THR A 104 18.88 -9.86 1.77
C THR A 104 19.35 -9.71 3.21
N ASP A 105 20.48 -9.05 3.43
CA ASP A 105 21.02 -8.78 4.77
C ASP A 105 20.08 -7.84 5.58
N ALA A 106 19.49 -6.84 4.94
CA ALA A 106 18.50 -5.96 5.57
C ALA A 106 17.22 -6.71 5.97
N LEU A 107 16.74 -7.63 5.12
CA LEU A 107 15.62 -8.51 5.43
C LEU A 107 15.92 -9.37 6.66
N TRP A 108 17.09 -10.01 6.70
CA TRP A 108 17.51 -10.80 7.84
C TRP A 108 17.73 -9.96 9.10
N ALA A 109 18.27 -8.76 8.99
CA ALA A 109 18.42 -7.84 10.11
C ALA A 109 17.06 -7.48 10.72
N THR A 110 16.07 -7.19 9.88
CA THR A 110 14.68 -6.94 10.32
C THR A 110 14.11 -8.14 11.08
N LEU A 111 14.26 -9.35 10.55
CA LEU A 111 13.74 -10.57 11.20
C LEU A 111 14.48 -10.92 12.49
N LYS A 112 15.79 -10.73 12.55
CA LYS A 112 16.62 -10.97 13.74
C LYS A 112 16.33 -9.97 14.87
N SER A 113 15.89 -8.76 14.55
CA SER A 113 15.45 -7.77 15.55
C SER A 113 14.09 -8.10 16.18
N GLY A 114 13.44 -9.19 15.76
CA GLY A 114 12.12 -9.59 16.22
C GLY A 114 10.96 -8.88 15.50
N ARG A 115 11.25 -8.01 14.53
CA ARG A 115 10.25 -7.36 13.68
C ARG A 115 9.80 -8.32 12.57
N VAL A 116 8.62 -8.08 12.03
CA VAL A 116 8.16 -8.68 10.78
C VAL A 116 8.64 -7.84 9.59
N VAL A 117 8.74 -8.43 8.41
CA VAL A 117 8.90 -7.67 7.17
C VAL A 117 7.53 -7.10 6.80
N PRO A 118 7.33 -5.76 6.87
CA PRO A 118 6.03 -5.16 6.59
C PRO A 118 5.61 -5.39 5.12
N GLY A 119 4.30 -5.52 4.87
CA GLY A 119 3.79 -5.78 3.53
C GLY A 119 3.87 -7.25 3.09
N TYR A 120 4.32 -8.15 3.97
CA TYR A 120 4.42 -9.60 3.71
C TYR A 120 3.62 -10.39 4.74
N GLY A 121 2.94 -11.39 4.24
CA GLY A 121 2.00 -12.17 5.04
C GLY A 121 0.56 -11.77 4.77
N HIS A 122 -0.34 -12.70 4.98
CA HIS A 122 -1.78 -12.50 4.89
C HIS A 122 -2.52 -13.60 5.66
N ALA A 123 -3.61 -13.24 6.33
CA ALA A 123 -4.40 -14.20 7.09
C ALA A 123 -5.05 -15.26 6.18
N VAL A 124 -5.54 -14.87 5.02
CA VAL A 124 -6.33 -15.68 4.10
C VAL A 124 -5.53 -16.12 2.87
N LEU A 125 -4.88 -15.16 2.17
CA LEU A 125 -4.16 -15.44 0.92
C LEU A 125 -2.98 -16.38 1.13
N ARG A 126 -2.71 -17.23 0.11
CA ARG A 126 -1.57 -18.17 0.06
C ARG A 126 -0.73 -18.02 -1.21
N GLN A 127 -1.07 -17.01 -2.01
CA GLN A 127 -0.40 -16.58 -3.24
C GLN A 127 -0.14 -15.08 -3.14
N PRO A 128 0.65 -14.48 -4.05
CA PRO A 128 0.76 -13.03 -4.15
C PRO A 128 -0.62 -12.38 -4.24
N ASP A 129 -0.80 -11.26 -3.55
CA ASP A 129 -2.05 -10.52 -3.59
C ASP A 129 -2.32 -10.00 -5.02
N PRO A 130 -3.46 -10.29 -5.64
CA PRO A 130 -3.76 -9.81 -7.00
C PRO A 130 -3.77 -8.28 -7.10
N ARG A 131 -4.07 -7.57 -6.02
CA ARG A 131 -4.00 -6.10 -5.96
C ARG A 131 -2.55 -5.62 -6.05
N PHE A 132 -1.62 -6.28 -5.35
CA PHE A 132 -0.18 -6.03 -5.50
C PHE A 132 0.24 -6.22 -6.96
N THR A 133 -0.16 -7.32 -7.59
CA THR A 133 0.18 -7.61 -8.98
C THR A 133 -0.36 -6.55 -9.95
N ALA A 134 -1.58 -6.06 -9.72
CA ALA A 134 -2.19 -5.00 -10.54
C ALA A 134 -1.45 -3.67 -10.40
N LEU A 135 -1.14 -3.25 -9.16
CA LEU A 135 -0.38 -2.02 -8.88
C LEU A 135 1.04 -2.10 -9.43
N TYR A 136 1.68 -3.25 -9.30
CA TYR A 136 3.01 -3.49 -9.83
C TYR A 136 3.03 -3.40 -11.37
N GLY A 137 2.06 -4.03 -12.06
CA GLY A 137 1.92 -3.96 -13.51
C GLY A 137 1.58 -2.55 -14.03
N PHE A 138 1.04 -1.67 -13.20
CA PHE A 138 0.89 -0.26 -13.51
C PHE A 138 2.25 0.44 -13.60
N CYS A 139 3.16 0.14 -12.65
CA CYS A 139 4.51 0.69 -12.67
C CYS A 139 5.30 0.29 -13.90
N ASP A 140 5.15 -0.95 -14.36
CA ASP A 140 5.91 -1.48 -15.51
C ASP A 140 5.59 -0.74 -16.82
N LYS A 141 4.46 -0.03 -16.86
CA LYS A 141 4.01 0.74 -18.03
C LYS A 141 4.39 2.22 -17.97
N ARG A 142 5.06 2.68 -16.90
CA ARG A 142 5.34 4.10 -16.68
C ARG A 142 6.82 4.34 -16.37
N ALA A 143 7.51 4.96 -17.34
CA ALA A 143 8.95 5.19 -17.28
C ALA A 143 9.35 6.05 -16.07
N GLU A 144 8.53 7.02 -15.69
CA GLU A 144 8.75 7.90 -14.55
C GLU A 144 8.79 7.11 -13.21
N LEU A 145 7.89 6.14 -13.04
CA LEU A 145 7.87 5.29 -11.85
C LEU A 145 9.03 4.28 -11.86
N GLN A 146 9.34 3.72 -13.03
CA GLN A 146 10.48 2.80 -13.17
C GLN A 146 11.84 3.48 -12.94
N SER A 147 11.95 4.79 -13.11
CA SER A 147 13.17 5.52 -12.82
C SER A 147 13.42 5.70 -11.32
N SER A 148 12.37 5.65 -10.49
CA SER A 148 12.45 5.86 -9.04
C SER A 148 13.28 4.78 -8.34
N PRO A 149 14.28 5.16 -7.52
CA PRO A 149 15.05 4.23 -6.70
C PRO A 149 14.17 3.45 -5.73
N THR A 150 13.17 4.11 -5.13
CA THR A 150 12.25 3.49 -4.18
C THR A 150 11.39 2.41 -4.86
N VAL A 151 10.86 2.68 -6.05
CA VAL A 151 10.09 1.69 -6.81
C VAL A 151 10.96 0.49 -7.17
N LYS A 152 12.19 0.71 -7.65
CA LYS A 152 13.15 -0.36 -7.95
C LYS A 152 13.46 -1.21 -6.71
N LEU A 153 13.65 -0.55 -5.57
CA LEU A 153 13.90 -1.25 -4.30
C LEU A 153 12.71 -2.14 -3.91
N VAL A 154 11.48 -1.61 -3.96
CA VAL A 154 10.26 -2.40 -3.70
C VAL A 154 10.16 -3.59 -4.64
N GLN A 155 10.43 -3.38 -5.93
CA GLN A 155 10.44 -4.43 -6.94
C GLN A 155 11.46 -5.52 -6.59
N ARG A 156 12.66 -5.12 -6.18
CA ARG A 156 13.71 -6.09 -5.84
C ARG A 156 13.41 -6.83 -4.54
N ILE A 157 12.90 -6.14 -3.54
CA ILE A 157 12.45 -6.76 -2.28
C ILE A 157 11.35 -7.80 -2.55
N SER A 158 10.41 -7.53 -3.47
CA SER A 158 9.32 -8.45 -3.77
C SER A 158 9.82 -9.80 -4.34
N GLN A 159 10.99 -9.83 -4.94
CA GLN A 159 11.64 -11.04 -5.44
C GLN A 159 12.49 -11.75 -4.38
N LEU A 160 13.15 -10.99 -3.50
CA LEU A 160 14.10 -11.52 -2.52
C LEU A 160 13.46 -11.88 -1.18
N ALA A 161 12.38 -11.21 -0.78
CA ALA A 161 11.73 -11.48 0.50
C ALA A 161 11.06 -12.88 0.59
N PRO A 162 10.38 -13.40 -0.45
CA PRO A 162 9.73 -14.70 -0.34
C PRO A 162 10.68 -15.86 0.00
N PRO A 163 11.85 -16.03 -0.62
CA PRO A 163 12.79 -17.08 -0.22
C PRO A 163 13.32 -16.87 1.22
N VAL A 164 13.65 -15.66 1.62
CA VAL A 164 14.10 -15.32 2.99
C VAL A 164 13.04 -15.69 4.03
N LEU A 165 11.79 -15.32 3.77
CA LEU A 165 10.67 -15.61 4.68
C LEU A 165 10.34 -17.09 4.76
N LYS A 166 10.51 -17.85 3.65
CA LYS A 166 10.38 -19.31 3.64
C LYS A 166 11.47 -19.96 4.49
N GLU A 167 12.71 -19.51 4.36
CA GLU A 167 13.85 -20.00 5.15
C GLU A 167 13.65 -19.68 6.65
N HIS A 168 13.19 -18.47 6.97
CA HIS A 168 12.86 -18.08 8.35
C HIS A 168 11.74 -18.94 8.97
N GLY A 169 10.79 -19.42 8.18
CA GLY A 169 9.81 -20.44 8.55
C GLY A 169 8.64 -19.98 9.44
N LYS A 170 8.57 -18.72 9.86
CA LYS A 170 7.51 -18.22 10.74
C LYS A 170 6.34 -17.58 10.00
N THR A 171 6.51 -17.22 8.73
CA THR A 171 5.50 -16.54 7.92
C THR A 171 4.72 -17.55 7.07
N LYS A 172 3.41 -17.69 7.34
CA LYS A 172 2.54 -18.65 6.60
C LYS A 172 2.38 -18.31 5.13
N ASN A 173 2.31 -17.03 4.80
CA ASN A 173 2.29 -16.52 3.43
C ASN A 173 3.52 -15.63 3.22
N PRO A 174 4.57 -16.08 2.52
CA PRO A 174 5.79 -15.30 2.31
C PRO A 174 5.67 -14.29 1.17
N PHE A 175 4.54 -14.24 0.48
CA PHE A 175 4.35 -13.37 -0.68
C PHE A 175 3.89 -11.97 -0.28
N PRO A 176 4.13 -10.95 -1.15
CA PRO A 176 3.69 -9.59 -0.90
C PRO A 176 2.16 -9.49 -0.87
N ASN A 177 1.65 -8.68 0.05
CA ASN A 177 0.27 -8.21 0.06
C ASN A 177 0.18 -6.83 -0.60
N VAL A 178 -1.02 -6.22 -0.65
CA VAL A 178 -1.23 -4.94 -1.31
C VAL A 178 -0.38 -3.81 -0.72
N ASP A 179 -0.13 -3.83 0.59
CA ASP A 179 0.62 -2.77 1.28
C ASP A 179 2.09 -2.73 0.85
N ALA A 180 2.64 -3.85 0.37
CA ALA A 180 4.04 -3.93 -0.09
C ALA A 180 4.37 -2.96 -1.23
N ALA A 181 3.39 -2.49 -1.98
CA ALA A 181 3.58 -1.56 -3.09
C ALA A 181 2.82 -0.26 -2.93
N SER A 182 1.62 -0.28 -2.37
CA SER A 182 0.66 0.82 -2.49
C SER A 182 1.14 2.14 -1.87
N GLY A 183 1.73 2.11 -0.68
CA GLY A 183 2.26 3.29 -0.01
C GLY A 183 3.45 3.92 -0.73
N CYS A 184 4.36 3.07 -1.21
CA CYS A 184 5.54 3.55 -1.94
C CYS A 184 5.16 4.17 -3.29
N LEU A 185 4.14 3.65 -3.97
CA LEU A 185 3.66 4.20 -5.22
C LEU A 185 2.95 5.54 -5.04
N LEU A 186 2.13 5.68 -4.01
CA LEU A 186 1.52 6.95 -3.62
C LEU A 186 2.61 7.99 -3.29
N TYR A 187 3.61 7.60 -2.50
CA TYR A 187 4.74 8.46 -2.15
C TYR A 187 5.54 8.91 -3.38
N THR A 188 5.88 7.99 -4.28
CA THR A 188 6.65 8.29 -5.50
C THR A 188 5.87 9.14 -6.50
N SER A 189 4.53 9.06 -6.47
CA SER A 189 3.65 9.88 -7.31
C SER A 189 3.40 11.28 -6.74
N ASP A 190 4.16 11.73 -5.75
CA ASP A 190 3.99 13.00 -5.02
C ASP A 190 2.66 13.13 -4.24
N ALA A 191 1.90 12.05 -4.10
CA ALA A 191 0.65 12.08 -3.34
C ALA A 191 0.85 12.13 -1.82
N ALA A 192 2.07 11.93 -1.36
CA ALA A 192 2.42 11.82 0.06
C ALA A 192 3.41 12.90 0.54
N ASP A 193 3.72 13.92 -0.28
CA ASP A 193 4.67 14.98 0.11
C ASP A 193 3.99 16.14 0.85
N GLU A 194 3.01 15.83 1.70
CA GLU A 194 2.55 16.76 2.73
C GLU A 194 3.31 16.49 4.02
N ARG A 195 4.33 17.28 4.22
CA ARG A 195 5.04 17.45 5.50
C ARG A 195 4.20 18.28 6.45
#